data_bbe4913f81af6ca98c55611627fb9764
#
_entry.id   bbe4913f81af6ca98c55611627fb9764
#
_cell.length_a   1.000
_cell.length_b   1.000
_cell.length_c   1.000
_cell.angle_alpha   90.00
_cell.angle_beta   90.00
_cell.angle_gamma   90.00
#
_symmetry.space_group_name_H-M   'P 1'
#
loop_
_entity.id
_entity.type
_entity.pdbx_description
1 polymer ?
#
loop_
_entity_poly.entity_id
_entity_poly.type
_entity_poly.pdbx_seq_one_letter_code
_entity_poly.pdbx_strand_id
1 'polypeptide(L)'
;MGDKSVQKRKFILETARKVFVEKGFKKVTMKDIVEACEISRGGLYLYFDNTSQIFREVMRLESEEADDVFSDSITEDATAADILVLFLQEQKKELLRKKNTLTQAVYEYYFENQPAKKDNILKKQFDSAVKIIEKLIETGVDNGEFYCEDCAGTARNIMFVLEGLKISAQTINITSEIVDREIMYILKSLGVEV
;
A
#
# COMPACT_ATOMS: atom_id res chain seq x y z
N MET A 1 20.40 -6.52 19.94
CA MET A 1 19.61 -7.76 19.81
C MET A 1 20.44 -8.75 19.02
N GLY A 2 20.52 -10.03 19.44
CA GLY A 2 21.30 -11.02 18.70
C GLY A 2 20.58 -11.38 17.38
N ASP A 3 21.35 -11.77 16.36
CA ASP A 3 20.88 -12.11 15.00
C ASP A 3 19.68 -13.11 15.00
N LYS A 4 19.72 -14.13 15.87
CA LYS A 4 18.63 -15.08 16.07
C LYS A 4 17.29 -14.44 16.50
N SER A 5 17.33 -13.37 17.28
CA SER A 5 16.11 -12.65 17.73
C SER A 5 15.48 -11.87 16.59
N VAL A 6 16.30 -11.24 15.74
CA VAL A 6 15.83 -10.50 14.55
C VAL A 6 15.20 -11.46 13.55
N GLN A 7 15.85 -12.58 13.26
CA GLN A 7 15.33 -13.62 12.37
C GLN A 7 14.00 -14.20 12.89
N LYS A 8 13.90 -14.47 14.20
CA LYS A 8 12.66 -14.97 14.80
C LYS A 8 11.52 -13.96 14.70
N ARG A 9 11.80 -12.67 14.94
CA ARG A 9 10.81 -11.59 14.81
C ARG A 9 10.30 -11.48 13.36
N LYS A 10 11.20 -11.53 12.38
CA LYS A 10 10.87 -11.50 10.95
C LYS A 10 9.96 -12.70 10.58
N PHE A 11 10.33 -13.90 10.98
CA PHE A 11 9.53 -15.11 10.78
C PHE A 11 8.11 -14.99 11.34
N ILE A 12 7.96 -14.43 12.55
CA ILE A 12 6.64 -14.20 13.16
C ILE A 12 5.81 -13.24 12.30
N LEU A 13 6.40 -12.15 11.81
CA LEU A 13 5.70 -11.16 10.99
C LEU A 13 5.28 -11.72 9.63
N GLU A 14 6.15 -12.46 8.94
CA GLU A 14 5.84 -13.12 7.67
C GLU A 14 4.72 -14.17 7.83
N THR A 15 4.72 -14.91 8.93
CA THR A 15 3.67 -15.88 9.24
C THR A 15 2.36 -15.18 9.60
N ALA A 16 2.40 -14.16 10.46
CA ALA A 16 1.24 -13.37 10.85
C ALA A 16 0.59 -12.67 9.64
N ARG A 17 1.39 -12.18 8.68
CA ARG A 17 0.88 -11.64 7.41
C ARG A 17 -0.08 -12.61 6.71
N LYS A 18 0.32 -13.87 6.59
CA LYS A 18 -0.53 -14.90 5.94
C LYS A 18 -1.84 -15.11 6.70
N VAL A 19 -1.77 -15.12 8.04
CA VAL A 19 -2.98 -15.24 8.90
C VAL A 19 -3.92 -14.05 8.71
N PHE A 20 -3.38 -12.82 8.65
CA PHE A 20 -4.19 -11.61 8.40
C PHE A 20 -4.79 -11.58 6.99
N VAL A 21 -4.05 -12.02 5.98
CA VAL A 21 -4.56 -12.17 4.61
C VAL A 21 -5.74 -13.13 4.54
N GLU A 22 -5.65 -14.26 5.25
CA GLU A 22 -6.68 -15.30 5.23
C GLU A 22 -7.93 -14.93 6.03
N LYS A 23 -7.74 -14.36 7.24
CA LYS A 23 -8.83 -14.16 8.21
C LYS A 23 -9.33 -12.72 8.33
N GLY A 24 -8.62 -11.73 7.75
CA GLY A 24 -8.82 -10.31 8.04
C GLY A 24 -8.23 -9.93 9.40
N PHE A 25 -8.30 -8.64 9.79
CA PHE A 25 -7.78 -8.18 11.08
C PHE A 25 -8.68 -8.58 12.26
N LYS A 26 -10.00 -8.38 12.12
CA LYS A 26 -10.98 -8.57 13.21
C LYS A 26 -11.03 -9.97 13.80
N LYS A 27 -10.80 -10.98 12.97
CA LYS A 27 -10.93 -12.39 13.36
C LYS A 27 -9.64 -13.00 13.88
N VAL A 28 -8.50 -12.29 13.76
CA VAL A 28 -7.19 -12.80 14.15
C VAL A 28 -6.95 -12.58 15.64
N THR A 29 -6.57 -13.64 16.33
CA THR A 29 -6.18 -13.64 17.74
C THR A 29 -4.69 -13.96 17.89
N MET A 30 -4.12 -13.65 19.08
CA MET A 30 -2.74 -14.07 19.41
C MET A 30 -2.58 -15.60 19.35
N LYS A 31 -3.66 -16.35 19.64
CA LYS A 31 -3.65 -17.81 19.54
C LYS A 31 -3.47 -18.30 18.10
N ASP A 32 -4.17 -17.69 17.15
CA ASP A 32 -4.03 -18.04 15.72
C ASP A 32 -2.58 -17.87 15.25
N ILE A 33 -1.92 -16.79 15.68
CA ILE A 33 -0.54 -16.51 15.32
C ILE A 33 0.43 -17.49 16.00
N VAL A 34 0.21 -17.84 17.28
CA VAL A 34 0.97 -18.86 18.01
C VAL A 34 0.91 -20.19 17.27
N GLU A 35 -0.30 -20.64 16.89
CA GLU A 35 -0.53 -21.88 16.17
C GLU A 35 0.13 -21.86 14.78
N ALA A 36 -0.04 -20.78 14.02
CA ALA A 36 0.55 -20.65 12.70
C ALA A 36 2.09 -20.59 12.71
N CYS A 37 2.69 -20.01 13.76
CA CYS A 37 4.15 -19.94 13.93
C CYS A 37 4.73 -21.21 14.56
N GLU A 38 3.90 -22.12 15.07
CA GLU A 38 4.35 -23.32 15.81
C GLU A 38 5.28 -22.99 16.99
N ILE A 39 4.97 -21.90 17.72
CA ILE A 39 5.75 -21.46 18.88
C ILE A 39 4.93 -21.49 20.16
N SER A 40 5.58 -21.41 21.31
CA SER A 40 4.89 -21.28 22.57
C SER A 40 4.25 -19.87 22.70
N ARG A 41 3.15 -19.77 23.47
CA ARG A 41 2.51 -18.50 23.80
C ARG A 41 3.52 -17.50 24.39
N GLY A 42 4.32 -17.92 25.38
CA GLY A 42 5.39 -17.09 25.94
C GLY A 42 6.41 -16.65 24.91
N GLY A 43 6.74 -17.51 23.94
CA GLY A 43 7.64 -17.20 22.83
C GLY A 43 7.13 -16.07 21.94
N LEU A 44 5.82 -15.95 21.69
CA LEU A 44 5.22 -14.82 20.95
C LEU A 44 5.23 -13.53 21.78
N TYR A 45 4.81 -13.62 23.06
CA TYR A 45 4.73 -12.44 23.94
C TYR A 45 6.10 -11.82 24.29
N LEU A 46 7.22 -12.50 24.03
CA LEU A 46 8.56 -11.89 24.11
C LEU A 46 8.79 -10.82 23.02
N TYR A 47 8.04 -10.85 21.92
CA TYR A 47 8.22 -9.97 20.77
C TYR A 47 7.06 -8.99 20.58
N PHE A 48 5.83 -9.38 20.91
CA PHE A 48 4.62 -8.62 20.63
C PHE A 48 3.57 -8.77 21.73
N ASP A 49 3.01 -7.63 22.15
CA ASP A 49 2.02 -7.58 23.23
C ASP A 49 0.60 -7.97 22.77
N ASN A 50 0.26 -7.67 21.50
CA ASN A 50 -1.07 -7.88 20.96
C ASN A 50 -1.07 -7.93 19.42
N THR A 51 -2.21 -8.35 18.84
CA THR A 51 -2.41 -8.46 17.39
C THR A 51 -2.28 -7.12 16.67
N SER A 52 -2.71 -6.02 17.28
CA SER A 52 -2.60 -4.67 16.70
C SER A 52 -1.15 -4.24 16.52
N GLN A 53 -0.26 -4.59 17.47
CA GLN A 53 1.16 -4.33 17.35
C GLN A 53 1.78 -5.14 16.19
N ILE A 54 1.46 -6.44 16.11
CA ILE A 54 1.92 -7.30 15.02
C ILE A 54 1.44 -6.75 13.68
N PHE A 55 0.17 -6.39 13.57
CA PHE A 55 -0.42 -5.90 12.32
C PHE A 55 0.24 -4.61 11.85
N ARG A 56 0.49 -3.64 12.74
CA ARG A 56 1.21 -2.40 12.39
C ARG A 56 2.60 -2.67 11.83
N GLU A 57 3.32 -3.62 12.42
CA GLU A 57 4.65 -4.00 11.92
C GLU A 57 4.58 -4.71 10.57
N VAL A 58 3.57 -5.55 10.36
CA VAL A 58 3.32 -6.18 9.06
C VAL A 58 3.04 -5.12 8.00
N MET A 59 2.15 -4.15 8.28
CA MET A 59 1.87 -3.04 7.35
C MET A 59 3.13 -2.22 7.02
N ARG A 60 4.01 -1.98 8.01
CA ARG A 60 5.25 -1.25 7.79
C ARG A 60 6.19 -2.00 6.83
N LEU A 61 6.38 -3.30 7.04
CA LEU A 61 7.22 -4.13 6.16
C LEU A 61 6.67 -4.19 4.73
N GLU A 62 5.36 -4.35 4.57
CA GLU A 62 4.72 -4.34 3.23
C GLU A 62 4.99 -3.03 2.47
N SER A 63 4.96 -1.90 3.19
CA SER A 63 5.24 -0.60 2.58
C SER A 63 6.69 -0.48 2.13
N GLU A 64 7.63 -0.87 2.99
CA GLU A 64 9.07 -0.81 2.69
C GLU A 64 9.41 -1.70 1.47
N GLU A 65 8.88 -2.93 1.41
CA GLU A 65 9.09 -3.84 0.28
C GLU A 65 8.48 -3.30 -1.03
N ALA A 66 7.32 -2.65 -0.97
CA ALA A 66 6.67 -2.07 -2.15
C ALA A 66 7.46 -0.86 -2.70
N ASP A 67 7.99 -0.02 -1.82
CA ASP A 67 8.80 1.15 -2.19
C ASP A 67 10.10 0.72 -2.88
N ASP A 68 10.78 -0.32 -2.37
CA ASP A 68 12.01 -0.87 -2.95
C ASP A 68 11.76 -1.43 -4.36
N VAL A 69 10.74 -2.26 -4.54
CA VAL A 69 10.38 -2.86 -5.85
C VAL A 69 10.05 -1.80 -6.88
N PHE A 70 9.32 -0.75 -6.50
CA PHE A 70 8.99 0.33 -7.43
C PHE A 70 10.23 1.12 -7.85
N SER A 71 11.09 1.49 -6.90
CA SER A 71 12.33 2.22 -7.17
C SER A 71 13.25 1.46 -8.11
N ASP A 72 13.40 0.14 -7.93
CA ASP A 72 14.22 -0.73 -8.77
C ASP A 72 13.68 -0.88 -10.21
N SER A 73 12.40 -0.58 -10.44
CA SER A 73 11.76 -0.67 -11.75
C SER A 73 11.91 0.57 -12.62
N ILE A 74 12.41 1.69 -12.07
CA ILE A 74 12.62 2.95 -12.79
C ILE A 74 13.99 2.93 -13.48
N THR A 75 14.03 3.18 -14.79
CA THR A 75 15.28 3.31 -15.54
C THR A 75 15.84 4.72 -15.44
N GLU A 76 17.17 4.88 -15.64
CA GLU A 76 17.84 6.19 -15.57
C GLU A 76 17.32 7.20 -16.61
N ASP A 77 16.84 6.72 -17.76
CA ASP A 77 16.33 7.55 -18.86
C ASP A 77 14.79 7.73 -18.83
N ALA A 78 14.11 7.28 -17.76
CA ALA A 78 12.64 7.35 -17.66
C ALA A 78 12.17 8.80 -17.57
N THR A 79 11.19 9.16 -18.41
CA THR A 79 10.52 10.46 -18.35
C THR A 79 9.53 10.51 -17.17
N ALA A 80 9.04 11.69 -16.81
CA ALA A 80 8.01 11.82 -15.78
C ALA A 80 6.72 11.10 -16.19
N ALA A 81 6.39 11.12 -17.49
CA ALA A 81 5.25 10.38 -18.04
C ALA A 81 5.43 8.86 -17.90
N ASP A 82 6.62 8.33 -18.22
CA ASP A 82 6.92 6.90 -18.08
C ASP A 82 6.77 6.43 -16.62
N ILE A 83 7.31 7.21 -15.68
CA ILE A 83 7.25 6.91 -14.24
C ILE A 83 5.81 6.92 -13.76
N LEU A 84 5.00 7.90 -14.17
CA LEU A 84 3.58 7.98 -13.79
C LEU A 84 2.80 6.79 -14.35
N VAL A 85 3.00 6.46 -15.62
CA VAL A 85 2.35 5.30 -16.27
C VAL A 85 2.73 4.01 -15.54
N LEU A 86 4.02 3.81 -15.26
CA LEU A 86 4.50 2.65 -14.50
C LEU A 86 3.84 2.56 -13.12
N PHE A 87 3.80 3.66 -12.37
CA PHE A 87 3.12 3.73 -11.08
C PHE A 87 1.65 3.32 -11.18
N LEU A 88 0.90 3.88 -12.13
CA LEU A 88 -0.51 3.57 -12.33
C LEU A 88 -0.74 2.11 -12.73
N GLN A 89 0.15 1.53 -13.53
CA GLN A 89 0.10 0.11 -13.90
C GLN A 89 0.38 -0.81 -12.71
N GLU A 90 1.33 -0.47 -11.84
CA GLU A 90 1.57 -1.22 -10.60
C GLU A 90 0.36 -1.12 -9.65
N GLN A 91 -0.24 0.07 -9.50
CA GLN A 91 -1.49 0.21 -8.74
C GLN A 91 -2.61 -0.66 -9.32
N LYS A 92 -2.76 -0.71 -10.66
CA LYS A 92 -3.75 -1.59 -11.33
C LYS A 92 -3.51 -3.06 -10.98
N LYS A 93 -2.26 -3.55 -11.03
CA LYS A 93 -1.93 -4.94 -10.67
C LYS A 93 -2.37 -5.26 -9.23
N GLU A 94 -2.07 -4.36 -8.28
CA GLU A 94 -2.48 -4.52 -6.88
C GLU A 94 -4.01 -4.49 -6.72
N LEU A 95 -4.71 -3.56 -7.37
CA LEU A 95 -6.18 -3.44 -7.35
C LEU A 95 -6.88 -4.70 -7.84
N LEU A 96 -6.35 -5.35 -8.88
CA LEU A 96 -6.94 -6.54 -9.50
C LEU A 96 -6.47 -7.84 -8.84
N ARG A 97 -5.56 -7.77 -7.88
CA ARG A 97 -5.09 -8.94 -7.13
C ARG A 97 -6.19 -9.47 -6.22
N LYS A 98 -6.75 -10.63 -6.56
CA LYS A 98 -7.87 -11.26 -5.83
C LYS A 98 -7.45 -12.06 -4.58
N LYS A 99 -6.16 -12.37 -4.45
CA LYS A 99 -5.62 -13.22 -3.36
C LYS A 99 -4.31 -12.65 -2.85
N ASN A 100 -3.96 -13.02 -1.62
CA ASN A 100 -2.70 -12.66 -0.97
C ASN A 100 -2.49 -11.14 -0.78
N THR A 101 -3.56 -10.39 -0.51
CA THR A 101 -3.53 -8.95 -0.23
C THR A 101 -4.03 -8.66 1.19
N LEU A 102 -3.42 -7.70 1.86
CA LEU A 102 -3.83 -7.24 3.19
C LEU A 102 -4.97 -6.21 3.15
N THR A 103 -5.47 -5.83 1.99
CA THR A 103 -6.41 -4.70 1.81
C THR A 103 -7.61 -4.78 2.76
N GLN A 104 -8.28 -5.95 2.84
CA GLN A 104 -9.40 -6.14 3.77
C GLN A 104 -8.96 -5.92 5.23
N ALA A 105 -7.86 -6.55 5.66
CA ALA A 105 -7.37 -6.45 7.02
C ALA A 105 -6.96 -5.01 7.38
N VAL A 106 -6.41 -4.25 6.43
CA VAL A 106 -6.05 -2.83 6.59
C VAL A 106 -7.30 -2.01 6.88
N TYR A 107 -8.35 -2.11 6.08
CA TYR A 107 -9.57 -1.34 6.31
C TYR A 107 -10.28 -1.77 7.61
N GLU A 108 -10.37 -3.08 7.91
CA GLU A 108 -10.89 -3.57 9.18
C GLU A 108 -10.14 -2.96 10.38
N TYR A 109 -8.80 -2.91 10.31
CA TYR A 109 -7.97 -2.32 11.36
C TYR A 109 -8.29 -0.83 11.58
N TYR A 110 -8.34 -0.04 10.51
CA TYR A 110 -8.55 1.42 10.63
C TYR A 110 -9.98 1.78 11.02
N PHE A 111 -10.99 1.03 10.59
CA PHE A 111 -12.37 1.24 11.03
C PHE A 111 -12.57 0.91 12.51
N GLU A 112 -11.82 -0.05 13.04
CA GLU A 112 -11.94 -0.46 14.44
C GLU A 112 -11.10 0.38 15.40
N ASN A 113 -9.85 0.66 15.05
CA ASN A 113 -8.90 1.25 16.00
C ASN A 113 -8.81 2.78 15.92
N GLN A 114 -9.15 3.41 14.81
CA GLN A 114 -9.08 4.85 14.60
C GLN A 114 -7.81 5.51 15.20
N PRO A 115 -6.61 5.10 14.80
CA PRO A 115 -5.37 5.55 15.42
C PRO A 115 -5.22 7.08 15.32
N ALA A 116 -4.57 7.70 16.31
CA ALA A 116 -4.25 9.10 16.28
C ALA A 116 -3.45 9.47 15.02
N LYS A 117 -3.58 10.71 14.51
CA LYS A 117 -2.93 11.15 13.24
C LYS A 117 -1.45 10.83 13.18
N LYS A 118 -0.71 10.97 14.30
CA LYS A 118 0.73 10.69 14.39
C LYS A 118 1.08 9.20 14.25
N ASP A 119 0.13 8.31 14.56
CA ASP A 119 0.32 6.85 14.56
C ASP A 119 -0.40 6.18 13.37
N ASN A 120 -1.07 6.97 12.53
CA ASN A 120 -1.81 6.49 11.38
C ASN A 120 -0.85 6.27 10.19
N ILE A 121 -0.43 5.01 10.00
CA ILE A 121 0.49 4.59 8.93
C ILE A 121 -0.15 4.86 7.55
N LEU A 122 -1.43 4.47 7.36
CA LEU A 122 -2.13 4.68 6.10
C LEU A 122 -2.15 6.16 5.69
N LYS A 123 -2.41 7.06 6.66
CA LYS A 123 -2.37 8.50 6.39
C LYS A 123 -0.95 8.97 6.00
N LYS A 124 0.07 8.47 6.68
CA LYS A 124 1.46 8.83 6.34
C LYS A 124 1.83 8.35 4.94
N GLN A 125 1.47 7.13 4.59
CA GLN A 125 1.68 6.58 3.25
C GLN A 125 0.95 7.39 2.19
N PHE A 126 -0.33 7.73 2.43
CA PHE A 126 -1.11 8.58 1.53
C PHE A 126 -0.45 9.96 1.35
N ASP A 127 -0.10 10.64 2.45
CA ASP A 127 0.54 11.97 2.39
C ASP A 127 1.91 11.92 1.70
N SER A 128 2.70 10.85 1.90
CA SER A 128 3.97 10.64 1.19
C SER A 128 3.76 10.41 -0.30
N ALA A 129 2.83 9.53 -0.68
CA ALA A 129 2.53 9.26 -2.08
C ALA A 129 2.03 10.52 -2.82
N VAL A 130 1.16 11.33 -2.17
CA VAL A 130 0.74 12.62 -2.72
C VAL A 130 1.93 13.51 -3.04
N LYS A 131 2.90 13.65 -2.12
CA LYS A 131 4.10 14.49 -2.35
C LYS A 131 4.99 13.98 -3.47
N ILE A 132 5.15 12.65 -3.58
CA ILE A 132 5.95 12.03 -4.64
C ILE A 132 5.30 12.29 -6.00
N ILE A 133 3.97 12.07 -6.10
CA ILE A 133 3.22 12.32 -7.35
C ILE A 133 3.19 13.81 -7.68
N GLU A 134 3.00 14.70 -6.71
CA GLU A 134 3.08 16.14 -6.88
C GLU A 134 4.43 16.55 -7.52
N LYS A 135 5.54 16.08 -6.94
CA LYS A 135 6.88 16.34 -7.45
C LYS A 135 7.11 15.78 -8.85
N LEU A 136 6.57 14.60 -9.12
CA LEU A 136 6.62 13.99 -10.45
C LEU A 136 5.84 14.81 -11.48
N ILE A 137 4.66 15.29 -11.14
CA ILE A 137 3.83 16.15 -12.01
C ILE A 137 4.55 17.48 -12.26
N GLU A 138 5.09 18.14 -11.22
CA GLU A 138 5.89 19.36 -11.37
C GLU A 138 7.05 19.17 -12.35
N THR A 139 7.80 18.07 -12.20
CA THR A 139 8.92 17.73 -13.09
C THR A 139 8.45 17.54 -14.54
N GLY A 140 7.33 16.86 -14.76
CA GLY A 140 6.76 16.68 -16.10
C GLY A 140 6.24 17.99 -16.72
N VAL A 141 5.70 18.92 -15.91
CA VAL A 141 5.31 20.26 -16.38
C VAL A 141 6.55 21.07 -16.79
N ASP A 142 7.61 21.06 -15.97
CA ASP A 142 8.86 21.77 -16.26
C ASP A 142 9.54 21.25 -17.54
N ASN A 143 9.41 19.95 -17.81
CA ASN A 143 9.95 19.30 -19.01
C ASN A 143 9.02 19.42 -20.24
N GLY A 144 7.81 19.97 -20.09
CA GLY A 144 6.82 20.04 -21.16
C GLY A 144 6.11 18.71 -21.49
N GLU A 145 6.18 17.73 -20.60
CA GLU A 145 5.52 16.44 -20.74
C GLU A 145 4.05 16.47 -20.27
N PHE A 146 3.75 17.35 -19.29
CA PHE A 146 2.42 17.50 -18.70
C PHE A 146 1.92 18.93 -18.80
N TYR A 147 0.58 19.07 -18.83
CA TYR A 147 -0.11 20.31 -18.59
C TYR A 147 -0.88 20.22 -17.28
N CYS A 148 -0.51 21.03 -16.28
CA CYS A 148 -1.17 21.03 -14.98
C CYS A 148 -1.02 22.40 -14.29
N GLU A 149 -2.14 23.03 -13.93
CA GLU A 149 -2.15 24.32 -13.21
C GLU A 149 -2.07 24.15 -11.69
N ASP A 150 -2.60 23.04 -11.16
CA ASP A 150 -2.60 22.70 -9.72
C ASP A 150 -2.03 21.30 -9.52
N CYS A 151 -0.70 21.19 -9.50
CA CYS A 151 0.00 19.91 -9.34
C CYS A 151 -0.34 19.24 -7.99
N ALA A 152 -0.43 20.00 -6.91
CA ALA A 152 -0.76 19.49 -5.57
C ALA A 152 -2.19 18.93 -5.50
N GLY A 153 -3.16 19.66 -6.05
CA GLY A 153 -4.55 19.24 -6.13
C GLY A 153 -4.73 18.01 -7.00
N THR A 154 -4.06 17.97 -8.16
CA THR A 154 -4.09 16.84 -9.10
C THR A 154 -3.47 15.59 -8.48
N ALA A 155 -2.31 15.69 -7.84
CA ALA A 155 -1.67 14.57 -7.13
C ALA A 155 -2.60 13.99 -6.04
N ARG A 156 -3.25 14.85 -5.27
CA ARG A 156 -4.22 14.44 -4.26
C ARG A 156 -5.45 13.78 -4.85
N ASN A 157 -5.96 14.29 -5.97
CA ASN A 157 -7.08 13.70 -6.70
C ASN A 157 -6.74 12.29 -7.20
N ILE A 158 -5.56 12.09 -7.81
CA ILE A 158 -5.07 10.78 -8.24
C ILE A 158 -5.11 9.80 -7.07
N MET A 159 -4.60 10.18 -5.92
CA MET A 159 -4.59 9.30 -4.74
C MET A 159 -5.99 8.98 -4.22
N PHE A 160 -6.93 9.93 -4.26
CA PHE A 160 -8.32 9.65 -3.88
C PHE A 160 -9.02 8.73 -4.87
N VAL A 161 -8.76 8.85 -6.18
CA VAL A 161 -9.27 7.91 -7.19
C VAL A 161 -8.74 6.50 -6.91
N LEU A 162 -7.44 6.35 -6.67
CA LEU A 162 -6.82 5.05 -6.36
C LEU A 162 -7.38 4.43 -5.07
N GLU A 163 -7.57 5.22 -4.00
CA GLU A 163 -8.20 4.73 -2.77
C GLU A 163 -9.67 4.34 -2.99
N GLY A 164 -10.41 5.11 -3.77
CA GLY A 164 -11.78 4.75 -4.19
C GLY A 164 -11.83 3.43 -4.95
N LEU A 165 -10.91 3.21 -5.88
CA LEU A 165 -10.79 1.95 -6.63
C LEU A 165 -10.42 0.77 -5.71
N LYS A 166 -9.52 0.96 -4.72
CA LYS A 166 -9.17 -0.08 -3.74
C LYS A 166 -10.39 -0.57 -2.95
N ILE A 167 -11.21 0.36 -2.46
CA ILE A 167 -12.45 0.03 -1.76
C ILE A 167 -13.45 -0.63 -2.71
N SER A 168 -13.61 -0.10 -3.93
CA SER A 168 -14.53 -0.62 -4.94
C SER A 168 -14.16 -2.05 -5.36
N ALA A 169 -12.86 -2.36 -5.45
CA ALA A 169 -12.39 -3.72 -5.75
C ALA A 169 -12.81 -4.74 -4.67
N GLN A 170 -12.94 -4.32 -3.42
CA GLN A 170 -13.35 -5.19 -2.31
C GLN A 170 -14.88 -5.28 -2.14
N THR A 171 -15.64 -4.31 -2.67
CA THR A 171 -17.07 -4.17 -2.38
C THR A 171 -17.99 -4.43 -3.58
N ILE A 172 -17.64 -3.92 -4.76
CA ILE A 172 -18.48 -3.99 -5.96
C ILE A 172 -17.84 -4.75 -7.12
N ASN A 173 -16.67 -5.38 -6.89
CA ASN A 173 -15.99 -6.26 -7.84
C ASN A 173 -15.72 -5.57 -9.20
N ILE A 174 -14.88 -4.53 -9.21
CA ILE A 174 -14.50 -3.80 -10.43
C ILE A 174 -13.69 -4.66 -11.40
N THR A 175 -13.78 -4.36 -12.70
CA THR A 175 -13.05 -5.06 -13.77
C THR A 175 -11.80 -4.29 -14.19
N SER A 176 -10.92 -4.96 -14.96
CA SER A 176 -9.75 -4.33 -15.57
C SER A 176 -10.11 -3.13 -16.42
N GLU A 177 -11.17 -3.23 -17.21
CA GLU A 177 -11.64 -2.16 -18.10
C GLU A 177 -12.09 -0.91 -17.34
N ILE A 178 -12.69 -1.08 -16.15
CA ILE A 178 -13.04 0.05 -15.28
C ILE A 178 -11.78 0.74 -14.79
N VAL A 179 -10.80 -0.03 -14.29
CA VAL A 179 -9.52 0.53 -13.81
C VAL A 179 -8.76 1.23 -14.94
N ASP A 180 -8.70 0.63 -16.14
CA ASP A 180 -8.04 1.24 -17.31
C ASP A 180 -8.69 2.56 -17.70
N ARG A 181 -10.01 2.67 -17.59
CA ARG A 181 -10.74 3.90 -17.89
C ARG A 181 -10.38 5.02 -16.90
N GLU A 182 -10.29 4.72 -15.60
CA GLU A 182 -9.89 5.70 -14.61
C GLU A 182 -8.43 6.14 -14.78
N ILE A 183 -7.52 5.19 -15.08
CA ILE A 183 -6.13 5.51 -15.43
C ILE A 183 -6.07 6.43 -16.66
N MET A 184 -6.84 6.13 -17.70
CA MET A 184 -6.92 6.98 -18.90
C MET A 184 -7.40 8.40 -18.54
N TYR A 185 -8.39 8.55 -17.65
CA TYR A 185 -8.86 9.88 -17.22
C TYR A 185 -7.78 10.63 -16.44
N ILE A 186 -7.01 9.96 -15.58
CA ILE A 186 -5.86 10.55 -14.89
C ILE A 186 -4.85 11.10 -15.90
N LEU A 187 -4.41 10.27 -16.87
CA LEU A 187 -3.41 10.65 -17.87
C LEU A 187 -3.92 11.80 -18.77
N LYS A 188 -5.16 11.74 -19.22
CA LYS A 188 -5.77 12.83 -20.01
C LYS A 188 -5.88 14.14 -19.23
N SER A 189 -6.09 14.11 -17.91
CA SER A 189 -6.14 15.31 -17.08
C SER A 189 -4.80 16.05 -17.02
N LEU A 190 -3.72 15.37 -17.35
CA LEU A 190 -2.35 15.91 -17.45
C LEU A 190 -1.93 16.21 -18.90
N GLY A 191 -2.83 16.09 -19.88
CA GLY A 191 -2.54 16.33 -21.28
C GLY A 191 -1.79 15.20 -21.97
N VAL A 192 -1.66 14.02 -21.33
CA VAL A 192 -1.01 12.86 -21.96
C VAL A 192 -1.98 12.22 -22.95
N GLU A 193 -1.59 12.14 -24.21
CA GLU A 193 -2.33 11.39 -25.25
C GLU A 193 -2.13 9.89 -25.04
N VAL A 194 -3.24 9.14 -24.91
CA VAL A 194 -3.25 7.70 -24.64
C VAL A 194 -4.02 6.98 -25.73
#